data_528f77d0d3b58662936dda2639eab06e
#
_entry.id   528f77d0d3b58662936dda2639eab06e
#
_cell.length_a   1.000
_cell.length_b   1.000
_cell.length_c   1.000
_cell.angle_alpha   90.00
_cell.angle_beta   90.00
_cell.angle_gamma   90.00
#
_symmetry.space_group_name_H-M   'P 1'
#
loop_
_entity.id
_entity.type
_entity.pdbx_description
1 polymer ?
#
loop_
_entity_poly.entity_id
_entity_poly.type
_entity_poly.pdbx_seq_one_letter_code
_entity_poly.pdbx_strand_id
1 'polypeptide(L)'
;LRATAFPHAYFEKDHDASDGTKGDFIFRECDEAGNEIVSIMFEMKNENDTTATKHKNEDFFKKLDSDRKKKGCEYAVLVTLLEPESELYNTGIVDVSYRYEKMYVIRPQFFIPMITLLRNAAMNALAYKQELELVRQQNIDVTEFEEKLLGFQEGFNRNYDLASRKFQTAIDEIDTTIKHLQKVKDNLISSENNLRLANDKAQGLS
;
A
#
# COMPACT_ATOMS: atom_id res chain seq x y z
N LEU A 1 25.23 2.61 -0.09
CA LEU A 1 23.90 2.07 -0.44
C LEU A 1 23.44 2.56 -1.81
N ARG A 2 23.55 3.86 -2.13
CA ARG A 2 23.10 4.46 -3.40
C ARG A 2 23.82 3.87 -4.62
N ALA A 3 25.13 3.92 -4.63
CA ALA A 3 25.94 3.46 -5.77
C ALA A 3 25.86 1.95 -6.02
N THR A 4 25.44 1.20 -5.02
CA THR A 4 25.32 -0.27 -5.10
C THR A 4 23.91 -0.70 -5.51
N ALA A 5 22.88 0.01 -5.06
CA ALA A 5 21.48 -0.35 -5.32
C ALA A 5 20.97 0.17 -6.68
N PHE A 6 21.42 1.36 -7.10
CA PHE A 6 20.94 2.04 -8.30
C PHE A 6 22.11 2.70 -9.05
N PRO A 7 22.97 1.93 -9.74
CA PRO A 7 24.21 2.45 -10.35
C PRO A 7 23.96 3.44 -11.50
N HIS A 8 22.83 3.35 -12.18
CA HIS A 8 22.47 4.17 -13.34
C HIS A 8 21.48 5.29 -13.01
N ALA A 9 21.09 5.41 -11.74
CA ALA A 9 20.13 6.40 -11.33
C ALA A 9 20.80 7.74 -10.97
N TYR A 10 20.19 8.81 -11.45
CA TYR A 10 20.46 10.16 -11.03
C TYR A 10 19.71 10.42 -9.71
N PHE A 11 20.44 10.88 -8.71
CA PHE A 11 19.87 11.27 -7.43
C PHE A 11 20.56 12.53 -6.95
N GLU A 12 19.89 13.66 -7.12
CA GLU A 12 20.43 14.96 -6.74
C GLU A 12 19.53 15.71 -5.78
N LYS A 13 20.19 16.53 -4.97
CA LYS A 13 19.50 17.57 -4.22
C LYS A 13 18.98 18.60 -5.23
N ASP A 14 17.71 18.99 -5.07
CA ASP A 14 17.15 20.05 -5.90
C ASP A 14 17.82 21.38 -5.52
N HIS A 15 18.74 21.84 -6.37
CA HIS A 15 19.43 23.11 -6.20
C HIS A 15 18.75 24.25 -6.93
N ASP A 16 17.77 23.96 -7.79
CA ASP A 16 17.10 24.96 -8.59
C ASP A 16 15.93 25.58 -7.82
N ALA A 17 16.21 26.72 -7.21
CA ALA A 17 15.22 27.54 -6.52
C ALA A 17 14.71 28.70 -7.40
N SER A 18 15.02 28.71 -8.72
CA SER A 18 14.69 29.82 -9.63
C SER A 18 13.20 30.11 -9.70
N ASP A 19 12.36 29.10 -9.50
CA ASP A 19 10.89 29.20 -9.52
C ASP A 19 10.23 29.23 -8.14
N GLY A 20 11.01 29.44 -7.07
CA GLY A 20 10.50 29.40 -5.69
C GLY A 20 10.07 28.01 -5.20
N THR A 21 10.45 26.96 -5.93
CA THR A 21 10.19 25.57 -5.60
C THR A 21 11.50 24.89 -5.25
N LYS A 22 11.55 24.30 -4.07
CA LYS A 22 12.72 23.58 -3.58
C LYS A 22 12.25 22.29 -2.93
N GLY A 23 12.25 21.20 -3.70
CA GLY A 23 12.20 19.84 -3.17
C GLY A 23 13.56 19.49 -2.53
N ASP A 24 13.57 18.46 -1.67
CA ASP A 24 14.85 18.07 -1.08
C ASP A 24 15.69 17.26 -2.04
N PHE A 25 15.10 16.26 -2.72
CA PHE A 25 15.83 15.37 -3.64
C PHE A 25 14.94 14.89 -4.78
N ILE A 26 15.58 14.70 -5.96
CA ILE A 26 14.97 14.08 -7.13
C ILE A 26 15.74 12.80 -7.44
N PHE A 27 15.02 11.70 -7.58
CA PHE A 27 15.51 10.43 -8.11
C PHE A 27 14.99 10.27 -9.54
N ARG A 28 15.90 10.03 -10.51
CA ARG A 28 15.55 9.70 -11.90
C ARG A 28 16.37 8.52 -12.36
N GLU A 29 15.75 7.60 -13.07
CA GLU A 29 16.41 6.53 -13.78
C GLU A 29 15.91 6.49 -15.22
N CYS A 30 16.86 6.39 -16.16
CA CYS A 30 16.58 6.28 -17.57
C CYS A 30 17.15 4.95 -18.11
N ASP A 31 16.57 4.46 -19.20
CA ASP A 31 17.13 3.34 -19.97
C ASP A 31 18.38 3.77 -20.76
N GLU A 32 19.02 2.81 -21.45
CA GLU A 32 20.20 3.06 -22.26
C GLU A 32 19.93 4.00 -23.45
N ALA A 33 18.67 4.12 -23.87
CA ALA A 33 18.23 5.00 -24.94
C ALA A 33 17.89 6.42 -24.43
N GLY A 34 17.97 6.67 -23.11
CA GLY A 34 17.67 7.94 -22.47
C GLY A 34 16.20 8.16 -22.15
N ASN A 35 15.35 7.14 -22.31
CA ASN A 35 13.95 7.25 -21.90
C ASN A 35 13.83 7.12 -20.39
N GLU A 36 13.05 8.00 -19.77
CA GLU A 36 12.79 7.96 -18.34
C GLU A 36 12.01 6.69 -17.97
N ILE A 37 12.58 5.89 -17.08
CA ILE A 37 11.92 4.72 -16.49
C ILE A 37 11.04 5.17 -15.33
N VAL A 38 11.63 5.94 -14.39
CA VAL A 38 10.94 6.43 -13.20
C VAL A 38 11.54 7.74 -12.73
N SER A 39 10.70 8.65 -12.26
CA SER A 39 11.12 9.87 -11.57
C SER A 39 10.31 10.10 -10.30
N ILE A 40 11.01 10.40 -9.22
CA ILE A 40 10.43 10.56 -7.89
C ILE A 40 10.95 11.84 -7.25
N MET A 41 10.04 12.72 -6.85
CA MET A 41 10.33 13.87 -6.01
C MET A 41 10.22 13.47 -4.54
N PHE A 42 11.27 13.71 -3.78
CA PHE A 42 11.30 13.48 -2.34
C PHE A 42 11.30 14.80 -1.57
N GLU A 43 10.50 14.89 -0.54
CA GLU A 43 10.55 15.90 0.51
C GLU A 43 10.82 15.18 1.83
N MET A 44 11.78 15.69 2.63
CA MET A 44 12.16 15.10 3.91
C MET A 44 11.77 16.00 5.06
N LYS A 45 11.06 15.47 6.04
CA LYS A 45 10.64 16.20 7.25
C LYS A 45 11.06 15.46 8.51
N ASN A 46 11.71 16.22 9.39
CA ASN A 46 12.15 15.75 10.70
C ASN A 46 11.42 16.55 11.79
N GLU A 47 11.27 15.98 12.97
CA GLU A 47 10.67 16.66 14.14
C GLU A 47 11.40 17.95 14.54
N ASN A 48 12.71 18.03 14.28
CA ASN A 48 13.52 19.19 14.60
C ASN A 48 13.30 20.41 13.68
N ASP A 49 12.56 20.24 12.57
CA ASP A 49 12.16 21.34 11.69
C ASP A 49 10.97 22.15 12.25
N THR A 50 10.51 21.85 13.45
CA THR A 50 9.38 22.49 14.09
C THR A 50 9.77 23.79 14.79
N THR A 51 9.52 24.91 14.13
CA THR A 51 9.15 26.15 14.81
C THR A 51 7.89 25.88 15.66
N ALA A 52 7.65 26.65 16.71
CA ALA A 52 6.67 26.48 17.81
C ALA A 52 5.25 25.90 17.47
N THR A 53 4.96 25.60 16.23
CA THR A 53 3.70 25.00 15.75
C THR A 53 3.98 23.57 15.25
N LYS A 54 3.31 22.59 15.83
CA LYS A 54 3.38 21.18 15.34
C LYS A 54 2.79 21.12 13.93
N HIS A 55 3.65 20.93 12.92
CA HIS A 55 3.21 20.68 11.56
C HIS A 55 2.72 19.24 11.40
N LYS A 56 1.68 19.08 10.58
CA LYS A 56 1.17 17.77 10.16
C LYS A 56 1.74 17.41 8.78
N ASN A 57 1.77 16.12 8.48
CA ASN A 57 2.18 15.65 7.17
C ASN A 57 1.34 16.26 6.04
N GLU A 58 0.06 16.44 6.26
CA GLU A 58 -0.87 17.02 5.27
C GLU A 58 -0.53 18.45 4.85
N ASP A 59 0.15 19.23 5.70
CA ASP A 59 0.51 20.61 5.42
C ASP A 59 1.49 20.71 4.23
N PHE A 60 2.23 19.63 3.96
CA PHE A 60 3.25 19.58 2.91
C PHE A 60 2.75 19.04 1.57
N PHE A 61 1.61 18.34 1.53
CA PHE A 61 1.15 17.64 0.34
C PHE A 61 0.92 18.55 -0.86
N LYS A 62 0.24 19.68 -0.65
CA LYS A 62 -0.06 20.63 -1.74
C LYS A 62 1.20 21.20 -2.38
N LYS A 63 2.19 21.56 -1.55
CA LYS A 63 3.48 22.08 -2.03
C LYS A 63 4.23 21.00 -2.79
N LEU A 64 4.36 19.81 -2.20
CA LEU A 64 5.07 18.68 -2.79
C LEU A 64 4.49 18.26 -4.15
N ASP A 65 3.14 18.24 -4.30
CA ASP A 65 2.49 17.96 -5.58
C ASP A 65 2.77 19.04 -6.63
N SER A 66 2.76 20.31 -6.20
CA SER A 66 3.12 21.43 -7.09
C SER A 66 4.55 21.32 -7.58
N ASP A 67 5.50 21.03 -6.68
CA ASP A 67 6.92 20.93 -6.98
C ASP A 67 7.18 19.70 -7.88
N ARG A 68 6.54 18.55 -7.60
CA ARG A 68 6.56 17.36 -8.45
C ARG A 68 6.19 17.69 -9.91
N LYS A 69 5.04 18.36 -10.09
CA LYS A 69 4.52 18.71 -11.43
C LYS A 69 5.45 19.68 -12.16
N LYS A 70 5.97 20.69 -11.48
CA LYS A 70 6.90 21.66 -12.08
C LYS A 70 8.22 21.01 -12.50
N LYS A 71 8.74 20.08 -11.72
CA LYS A 71 9.98 19.34 -12.03
C LYS A 71 9.74 18.14 -12.95
N GLY A 72 8.49 17.90 -13.38
CA GLY A 72 8.14 16.80 -14.28
C GLY A 72 8.41 15.43 -13.68
N CYS A 73 8.31 15.27 -12.36
CA CYS A 73 8.46 13.98 -11.71
C CYS A 73 7.14 13.20 -11.73
N GLU A 74 7.23 11.88 -11.93
CA GLU A 74 6.06 11.02 -11.98
C GLU A 74 5.44 10.82 -10.59
N TYR A 75 6.27 10.59 -9.58
CA TYR A 75 5.86 10.33 -8.20
C TYR A 75 6.30 11.42 -7.24
N ALA A 76 5.54 11.58 -6.15
CA ALA A 76 5.90 12.40 -5.01
C ALA A 76 5.94 11.54 -3.74
N VAL A 77 7.00 11.67 -2.95
CA VAL A 77 7.17 10.89 -1.72
C VAL A 77 7.58 11.81 -0.58
N LEU A 78 6.74 11.92 0.43
CA LEU A 78 7.07 12.58 1.70
C LEU A 78 7.72 11.56 2.63
N VAL A 79 8.99 11.77 2.96
CA VAL A 79 9.74 10.98 3.96
C VAL A 79 9.68 11.72 5.27
N THR A 80 9.03 11.18 6.30
CA THR A 80 8.69 11.96 7.48
C THR A 80 8.90 11.21 8.79
N LEU A 81 9.35 11.96 9.81
CA LEU A 81 9.31 11.60 11.23
C LEU A 81 8.23 12.38 12.00
N LEU A 82 7.48 13.25 11.32
CA LEU A 82 6.36 13.97 11.94
C LEU A 82 5.25 12.99 12.36
N GLU A 83 4.44 13.41 13.32
CA GLU A 83 3.32 12.62 13.85
C GLU A 83 3.74 11.20 14.27
N PRO A 84 4.73 11.06 15.20
CA PRO A 84 5.25 9.75 15.60
C PRO A 84 4.23 8.89 16.32
N GLU A 85 3.19 9.50 16.90
CA GLU A 85 2.07 8.84 17.55
C GLU A 85 0.98 8.33 16.58
N SER A 86 1.05 8.71 15.30
CA SER A 86 0.06 8.30 14.30
C SER A 86 0.25 6.83 13.89
N GLU A 87 -0.69 5.99 14.27
CA GLU A 87 -0.71 4.58 13.85
C GLU A 87 -0.72 4.46 12.32
N LEU A 88 -1.47 5.31 11.62
CA LEU A 88 -1.56 5.31 10.17
C LEU A 88 -0.17 5.43 9.52
N TYR A 89 0.61 6.45 9.91
CA TYR A 89 1.94 6.66 9.33
C TYR A 89 2.96 5.63 9.81
N ASN A 90 2.74 5.02 10.96
CA ASN A 90 3.62 3.98 11.51
C ASN A 90 3.43 2.62 10.83
N THR A 91 2.39 2.42 10.02
CA THR A 91 2.26 1.24 9.13
C THR A 91 3.37 1.19 8.07
N GLY A 92 4.01 2.32 7.78
CA GLY A 92 5.23 2.40 6.98
C GLY A 92 5.07 3.10 5.65
N ILE A 93 4.18 2.67 4.78
CA ILE A 93 3.87 3.30 3.49
C ILE A 93 2.38 3.63 3.48
N VAL A 94 2.08 4.92 3.32
CA VAL A 94 0.69 5.41 3.23
C VAL A 94 0.47 5.98 1.84
N ASP A 95 -0.50 5.44 1.13
CA ASP A 95 -0.94 5.94 -0.16
C ASP A 95 -1.93 7.09 0.02
N VAL A 96 -1.58 8.27 -0.46
CA VAL A 96 -2.43 9.46 -0.47
C VAL A 96 -2.85 9.86 -1.89
N SER A 97 -2.74 8.93 -2.86
CA SER A 97 -3.07 9.15 -4.27
C SER A 97 -4.53 9.49 -4.52
N TYR A 98 -5.41 9.14 -3.58
CA TYR A 98 -6.82 9.54 -3.60
C TYR A 98 -7.01 11.07 -3.53
N ARG A 99 -6.03 11.80 -3.01
CA ARG A 99 -6.06 13.27 -2.88
C ARG A 99 -5.05 13.97 -3.79
N TYR A 100 -3.86 13.41 -3.93
CA TYR A 100 -2.78 13.90 -4.79
C TYR A 100 -2.20 12.73 -5.57
N GLU A 101 -2.48 12.67 -6.85
CA GLU A 101 -2.09 11.58 -7.74
C GLU A 101 -0.61 11.18 -7.58
N LYS A 102 -0.35 9.87 -7.46
CA LYS A 102 0.99 9.27 -7.34
C LYS A 102 1.81 9.83 -6.16
N MET A 103 1.13 10.12 -5.04
CA MET A 103 1.77 10.62 -3.83
C MET A 103 1.70 9.61 -2.70
N TYR A 104 2.84 9.46 -2.01
CA TYR A 104 3.00 8.54 -0.87
C TYR A 104 3.65 9.24 0.31
N VAL A 105 3.31 8.79 1.52
CA VAL A 105 3.98 9.20 2.77
C VAL A 105 4.65 7.97 3.36
N ILE A 106 5.94 8.10 3.70
CA ILE A 106 6.71 6.97 4.23
C ILE A 106 7.53 7.35 5.44
N ARG A 107 7.83 6.35 6.28
CA ARG A 107 8.88 6.47 7.28
C ARG A 107 10.27 6.24 6.63
N PRO A 108 11.36 6.81 7.19
CA PRO A 108 12.70 6.77 6.58
C PRO A 108 13.22 5.36 6.25
N GLN A 109 12.87 4.34 7.04
CA GLN A 109 13.29 2.95 6.79
C GLN A 109 12.71 2.38 5.48
N PHE A 110 11.64 2.97 4.94
CA PHE A 110 11.01 2.55 3.69
C PHE A 110 11.54 3.31 2.46
N PHE A 111 12.54 4.17 2.62
CA PHE A 111 13.07 4.99 1.54
C PHE A 111 13.59 4.14 0.37
N ILE A 112 14.51 3.21 0.62
CA ILE A 112 15.05 2.32 -0.41
C ILE A 112 13.99 1.32 -0.92
N PRO A 113 13.21 0.64 -0.06
CA PRO A 113 12.10 -0.20 -0.50
C PRO A 113 11.12 0.51 -1.44
N MET A 114 10.78 1.77 -1.16
CA MET A 114 9.85 2.55 -1.99
C MET A 114 10.41 2.82 -3.38
N ILE A 115 11.68 3.24 -3.48
CA ILE A 115 12.36 3.42 -4.77
C ILE A 115 12.34 2.10 -5.56
N THR A 116 12.69 0.99 -4.92
CA THR A 116 12.73 -0.33 -5.57
C THR A 116 11.35 -0.74 -6.06
N LEU A 117 10.30 -0.53 -5.26
CA LEU A 117 8.92 -0.85 -5.61
C LEU A 117 8.46 -0.07 -6.85
N LEU A 118 8.62 1.25 -6.83
CA LEU A 118 8.20 2.12 -7.93
C LEU A 118 9.01 1.85 -9.20
N ARG A 119 10.32 1.64 -9.07
CA ARG A 119 11.20 1.26 -10.16
C ARG A 119 10.75 -0.04 -10.82
N ASN A 120 10.52 -1.09 -10.05
CA ASN A 120 10.10 -2.38 -10.56
C ASN A 120 8.73 -2.30 -11.25
N ALA A 121 7.79 -1.54 -10.69
CA ALA A 121 6.50 -1.30 -11.31
C ALA A 121 6.65 -0.58 -12.66
N ALA A 122 7.51 0.45 -12.74
CA ALA A 122 7.78 1.19 -13.96
C ALA A 122 8.48 0.31 -15.03
N MET A 123 9.46 -0.50 -14.64
CA MET A 123 10.13 -1.43 -15.55
C MET A 123 9.18 -2.47 -16.13
N ASN A 124 8.29 -3.01 -15.31
CA ASN A 124 7.26 -3.94 -15.77
C ASN A 124 6.31 -3.26 -16.78
N ALA A 125 5.87 -2.03 -16.47
CA ALA A 125 5.02 -1.25 -17.38
C ALA A 125 5.73 -0.95 -18.72
N LEU A 126 7.04 -0.68 -18.70
CA LEU A 126 7.84 -0.48 -19.91
C LEU A 126 7.93 -1.76 -20.73
N ALA A 127 8.18 -2.91 -20.09
CA ALA A 127 8.23 -4.21 -20.75
C ALA A 127 6.89 -4.54 -21.46
N TYR A 128 5.77 -4.30 -20.78
CA TYR A 128 4.45 -4.49 -21.41
C TYR A 128 4.20 -3.55 -22.59
N LYS A 129 4.66 -2.29 -22.51
CA LYS A 129 4.55 -1.35 -23.63
C LYS A 129 5.37 -1.84 -24.84
N GLN A 130 6.59 -2.29 -24.62
CA GLN A 130 7.45 -2.83 -25.68
C GLN A 130 6.83 -4.07 -26.33
N GLU A 131 6.28 -4.97 -25.53
CA GLU A 131 5.57 -6.16 -26.04
C GLU A 131 4.34 -5.77 -26.86
N LEU A 132 3.56 -4.79 -26.39
CA LEU A 132 2.40 -4.27 -27.10
C LEU A 132 2.80 -3.62 -28.45
N GLU A 133 3.90 -2.88 -28.49
CA GLU A 133 4.42 -2.29 -29.73
C GLU A 133 4.86 -3.37 -30.75
N LEU A 134 5.53 -4.43 -30.27
CA LEU A 134 5.89 -5.58 -31.11
C LEU A 134 4.67 -6.27 -31.69
N VAL A 135 3.64 -6.47 -30.87
CA VAL A 135 2.37 -7.06 -31.30
C VAL A 135 1.67 -6.20 -32.35
N ARG A 136 1.68 -4.86 -32.15
CA ARG A 136 1.13 -3.91 -33.13
C ARG A 136 1.88 -3.94 -34.46
N GLN A 137 3.21 -4.02 -34.43
CA GLN A 137 4.03 -4.10 -35.64
C GLN A 137 3.84 -5.41 -36.42
N GLN A 138 3.44 -6.49 -35.73
CA GLN A 138 3.18 -7.80 -36.36
C GLN A 138 1.78 -7.92 -36.96
N ASN A 139 1.01 -6.83 -37.06
CA ASN A 139 -0.38 -6.84 -37.58
C ASN A 139 -1.32 -7.82 -36.84
N ILE A 140 -1.01 -8.13 -35.59
CA ILE A 140 -1.91 -8.92 -34.74
C ILE A 140 -3.07 -8.00 -34.35
N ASP A 141 -4.29 -8.47 -34.53
CA ASP A 141 -5.50 -7.72 -34.27
C ASP A 141 -5.56 -7.31 -32.77
N VAL A 142 -5.28 -6.03 -32.50
CA VAL A 142 -5.26 -5.46 -31.15
C VAL A 142 -6.63 -5.60 -30.48
N THR A 143 -7.69 -5.60 -31.29
CA THR A 143 -9.07 -5.79 -30.84
C THR A 143 -9.26 -7.16 -30.17
N GLU A 144 -8.70 -8.22 -30.75
CA GLU A 144 -8.77 -9.56 -30.18
C GLU A 144 -8.02 -9.68 -28.84
N PHE A 145 -6.90 -8.94 -28.70
CA PHE A 145 -6.14 -8.89 -27.44
C PHE A 145 -6.90 -8.12 -26.37
N GLU A 146 -7.49 -6.98 -26.71
CA GLU A 146 -8.31 -6.18 -25.79
C GLU A 146 -9.56 -6.97 -25.33
N GLU A 147 -10.21 -7.69 -26.23
CA GLU A 147 -11.34 -8.56 -25.88
C GLU A 147 -10.90 -9.72 -24.95
N LYS A 148 -9.76 -10.34 -25.21
CA LYS A 148 -9.19 -11.39 -24.34
C LYS A 148 -8.82 -10.82 -22.96
N LEU A 149 -8.24 -9.62 -22.89
CA LEU A 149 -7.88 -8.97 -21.64
C LEU A 149 -9.14 -8.62 -20.81
N LEU A 150 -10.16 -8.09 -21.47
CA LEU A 150 -11.47 -7.82 -20.84
C LEU A 150 -12.11 -9.13 -20.34
N GLY A 151 -12.12 -10.16 -21.15
CA GLY A 151 -12.63 -11.48 -20.77
C GLY A 151 -11.87 -12.09 -19.58
N PHE A 152 -10.54 -11.93 -19.54
CA PHE A 152 -9.72 -12.34 -18.40
C PHE A 152 -10.08 -11.53 -17.14
N GLN A 153 -10.20 -10.21 -17.25
CA GLN A 153 -10.54 -9.34 -16.13
C GLN A 153 -11.93 -9.66 -15.56
N GLU A 154 -12.92 -9.89 -16.42
CA GLU A 154 -14.26 -10.32 -16.01
C GLU A 154 -14.25 -11.71 -15.36
N GLY A 155 -13.46 -12.65 -15.91
CA GLY A 155 -13.27 -13.98 -15.33
C GLY A 155 -12.63 -13.92 -13.94
N PHE A 156 -11.59 -13.10 -13.80
CA PHE A 156 -10.92 -12.88 -12.53
C PHE A 156 -11.86 -12.28 -11.48
N ASN A 157 -12.61 -11.24 -11.85
CA ASN A 157 -13.55 -10.60 -10.94
C ASN A 157 -14.64 -11.57 -10.46
N ARG A 158 -15.20 -12.39 -11.38
CA ARG A 158 -16.17 -13.43 -11.01
C ARG A 158 -15.60 -14.45 -10.05
N ASN A 159 -14.37 -14.91 -10.29
CA ASN A 159 -13.70 -15.87 -9.41
C ASN A 159 -13.38 -15.26 -8.04
N TYR A 160 -12.96 -14.00 -8.01
CA TYR A 160 -12.73 -13.26 -6.78
C TYR A 160 -14.02 -13.13 -5.95
N ASP A 161 -15.12 -12.72 -6.58
CA ASP A 161 -16.42 -12.59 -5.91
C ASP A 161 -16.95 -13.93 -5.40
N LEU A 162 -16.72 -15.01 -6.17
CA LEU A 162 -17.10 -16.36 -5.74
C LEU A 162 -16.27 -16.81 -4.54
N ALA A 163 -14.96 -16.59 -4.57
CA ALA A 163 -14.07 -16.91 -3.46
C ALA A 163 -14.43 -16.10 -2.22
N SER A 164 -14.64 -14.79 -2.35
CA SER A 164 -15.05 -13.91 -1.26
C SER A 164 -16.35 -14.38 -0.58
N ARG A 165 -17.36 -14.74 -1.38
CA ARG A 165 -18.62 -15.29 -0.84
C ARG A 165 -18.41 -16.61 -0.12
N LYS A 166 -17.57 -17.51 -0.65
CA LYS A 166 -17.26 -18.79 0.02
C LYS A 166 -16.52 -18.58 1.33
N PHE A 167 -15.59 -17.62 1.38
CA PHE A 167 -14.92 -17.26 2.64
C PHE A 167 -15.90 -16.71 3.66
N GLN A 168 -16.81 -15.83 3.24
CA GLN A 168 -17.82 -15.30 4.16
C GLN A 168 -18.74 -16.41 4.70
N THR A 169 -19.18 -17.32 3.83
CA THR A 169 -19.98 -18.47 4.26
C THR A 169 -19.23 -19.34 5.29
N ALA A 170 -17.93 -19.60 5.04
CA ALA A 170 -17.11 -20.35 5.99
C ALA A 170 -16.97 -19.64 7.35
N ILE A 171 -16.82 -18.32 7.35
CA ILE A 171 -16.79 -17.52 8.58
C ILE A 171 -18.12 -17.64 9.33
N ASP A 172 -19.25 -17.51 8.63
CA ASP A 172 -20.58 -17.61 9.23
C ASP A 172 -20.84 -19.01 9.83
N GLU A 173 -20.35 -20.07 9.17
CA GLU A 173 -20.42 -21.46 9.69
C GLU A 173 -19.55 -21.63 10.94
N ILE A 174 -18.36 -21.05 10.97
CA ILE A 174 -17.49 -21.04 12.15
C ILE A 174 -18.18 -20.31 13.32
N ASP A 175 -18.74 -19.13 13.08
CA ASP A 175 -19.45 -18.36 14.10
C ASP A 175 -20.65 -19.12 14.66
N THR A 176 -21.38 -19.81 13.79
CA THR A 176 -22.49 -20.69 14.19
C THR A 176 -22.02 -21.86 15.06
N THR A 177 -20.89 -22.46 14.68
CA THR A 177 -20.26 -23.55 15.44
C THR A 177 -19.81 -23.08 16.82
N ILE A 178 -19.20 -21.89 16.90
CA ILE A 178 -18.79 -21.27 18.17
C ILE A 178 -20.00 -21.05 19.07
N LYS A 179 -21.12 -20.53 18.55
CA LYS A 179 -22.36 -20.34 19.30
C LYS A 179 -22.92 -21.68 19.84
N HIS A 180 -22.86 -22.72 19.00
CA HIS A 180 -23.28 -24.07 19.43
C HIS A 180 -22.39 -24.63 20.56
N LEU A 181 -21.06 -24.48 20.43
CA LEU A 181 -20.12 -24.92 21.46
C LEU A 181 -20.31 -24.15 22.77
N GLN A 182 -20.57 -22.86 22.71
CA GLN A 182 -20.91 -22.05 23.89
C GLN A 182 -22.17 -22.59 24.59
N LYS A 183 -23.24 -22.87 23.80
CA LYS A 183 -24.46 -23.44 24.34
C LYS A 183 -24.24 -24.82 24.99
N VAL A 184 -23.42 -25.68 24.37
CA VAL A 184 -23.04 -26.99 24.96
C VAL A 184 -22.28 -26.77 26.27
N LYS A 185 -21.33 -25.87 26.32
CA LYS A 185 -20.59 -25.50 27.53
C LYS A 185 -21.54 -25.05 28.64
N ASP A 186 -22.49 -24.16 28.34
CA ASP A 186 -23.44 -23.65 29.32
C ASP A 186 -24.35 -24.76 29.86
N ASN A 187 -24.79 -25.67 28.98
CA ASN A 187 -25.57 -26.86 29.38
C ASN A 187 -24.77 -27.82 30.28
N LEU A 188 -23.49 -28.04 30.00
CA LEU A 188 -22.61 -28.87 30.83
C LEU A 188 -22.41 -28.24 32.21
N ILE A 189 -22.14 -26.93 32.28
CA ILE A 189 -22.01 -26.20 33.55
C ILE A 189 -23.33 -26.29 34.36
N SER A 190 -24.46 -26.10 33.69
CA SER A 190 -25.78 -26.24 34.34
C SER A 190 -26.01 -27.65 34.86
N SER A 191 -25.65 -28.68 34.09
CA SER A 191 -25.76 -30.09 34.50
C SER A 191 -24.86 -30.40 35.68
N GLU A 192 -23.61 -29.92 35.68
CA GLU A 192 -22.68 -30.06 36.80
C GLU A 192 -23.24 -29.43 38.08
N ASN A 193 -23.78 -28.21 37.99
CA ASN A 193 -24.41 -27.55 39.13
C ASN A 193 -25.61 -28.35 39.67
N ASN A 194 -26.44 -28.90 38.78
CA ASN A 194 -27.58 -29.76 39.20
C ASN A 194 -27.12 -31.03 39.90
N LEU A 195 -26.07 -31.69 39.39
CA LEU A 195 -25.48 -32.87 40.04
C LEU A 195 -24.90 -32.54 41.41
N ARG A 196 -24.21 -31.41 41.54
CA ARG A 196 -23.68 -30.94 42.81
C ARG A 196 -24.80 -30.70 43.81
N LEU A 197 -25.86 -29.99 43.42
CA LEU A 197 -27.03 -29.75 44.28
C LEU A 197 -27.74 -31.05 44.69
N ALA A 198 -27.82 -32.02 43.78
CA ALA A 198 -28.39 -33.35 44.10
C ALA A 198 -27.52 -34.12 45.09
N ASN A 199 -26.21 -34.09 44.94
CA ASN A 199 -25.27 -34.72 45.87
C ASN A 199 -25.33 -34.07 47.26
N ASP A 200 -25.33 -32.72 47.32
CA ASP A 200 -25.44 -32.00 48.59
C ASP A 200 -26.74 -32.32 49.32
N LYS A 201 -27.85 -32.46 48.59
CA LYS A 201 -29.13 -32.90 49.17
C LYS A 201 -29.07 -34.35 49.68
N ALA A 202 -28.40 -35.26 48.97
CA ALA A 202 -28.25 -36.66 49.39
C ALA A 202 -27.41 -36.80 50.65
N GLN A 203 -26.36 -35.99 50.78
CA GLN A 203 -25.50 -35.98 51.99
C GLN A 203 -26.16 -35.30 53.20
N GLY A 204 -27.09 -34.38 52.99
CA GLY A 204 -27.85 -33.73 54.08
C GLY A 204 -29.01 -34.54 54.58
N LEU A 205 -29.27 -35.70 53.99
CA LEU A 205 -30.34 -36.70 54.48
C LEU A 205 -29.73 -37.82 55.24
N SER A 206 -28.44 -37.90 55.49
CA SER A 206 -27.72 -38.80 56.35
C SER A 206 -27.32 -38.08 57.64
#